data_753e6bb9f377f3b1bd299071fac3228c
#
_entry.id   753e6bb9f377f3b1bd299071fac3228c
#
_cell.length_a   1.000
_cell.length_b   1.000
_cell.length_c   1.000
_cell.angle_alpha   90.00
_cell.angle_beta   90.00
_cell.angle_gamma   90.00
#
_symmetry.space_group_name_H-M   'P 1'
#
loop_
_entity.id
_entity.type
_entity.pdbx_description
1 polymer ?
#
loop_
_entity_poly.entity_id
_entity_poly.type
_entity_poly.pdbx_seq_one_letter_code
_entity_poly.pdbx_strand_id
1 'polypeptide(L)'
;TTIARKTINTTQHVIICGYGRCGQNLARILEREGIPYMALDLDPDRVRQATAAGDSVVFGDAARLQAWMAAGLARASAVVVTYLDVPGALKVLANTRAHAPQVPVIVRTQDDRDLERLQAAGAAEVVPEAIEGSLMLASHALALVGVPMRRVIRVVQDQRDARYNLLRGYF
;
A
#
# COMPACT_ATOMS: atom_id res chain seq x y z
N THR A 1 -5.72 24.79 -8.18
CA THR A 1 -6.10 24.59 -9.60
C THR A 1 -5.15 23.65 -10.33
N THR A 2 -3.84 23.82 -10.20
CA THR A 2 -2.85 22.93 -10.87
C THR A 2 -2.90 21.52 -10.31
N ILE A 3 -3.07 21.38 -8.99
CA ILE A 3 -3.16 20.07 -8.32
C ILE A 3 -4.45 19.36 -8.76
N ALA A 4 -5.57 20.06 -8.82
CA ALA A 4 -6.83 19.49 -9.25
C ALA A 4 -6.79 19.02 -10.71
N ARG A 5 -6.16 19.78 -11.59
CA ARG A 5 -5.98 19.37 -13.00
C ARG A 5 -5.10 18.14 -13.14
N LYS A 6 -3.98 18.10 -12.40
CA LYS A 6 -3.07 16.95 -12.40
C LYS A 6 -3.80 15.70 -11.89
N THR A 7 -4.65 15.84 -10.87
CA THR A 7 -5.42 14.76 -10.29
C THR A 7 -6.44 14.20 -11.28
N ILE A 8 -7.19 15.08 -11.96
CA ILE A 8 -8.24 14.68 -12.91
C ILE A 8 -7.68 13.89 -14.08
N ASN A 9 -6.46 14.20 -14.54
CA ASN A 9 -5.86 13.58 -15.72
C ASN A 9 -4.96 12.39 -15.41
N THR A 10 -4.69 12.10 -14.14
CA THR A 10 -3.84 10.98 -13.76
C THR A 10 -4.58 9.66 -13.95
N THR A 11 -3.95 8.73 -14.68
CA THR A 11 -4.51 7.41 -14.97
C THR A 11 -3.46 6.33 -14.73
N GLN A 12 -3.91 5.09 -14.46
CA GLN A 12 -3.06 3.92 -14.23
C GLN A 12 -2.05 4.13 -13.10
N HIS A 13 -2.43 4.96 -12.15
CA HIS A 13 -1.60 5.33 -11.02
C HIS A 13 -1.90 4.45 -9.81
N VAL A 14 -1.02 4.52 -8.83
CA VAL A 14 -1.22 3.92 -7.51
C VAL A 14 -1.74 5.00 -6.58
N ILE A 15 -2.84 4.73 -5.89
CA ILE A 15 -3.33 5.61 -4.83
C ILE A 15 -2.73 5.15 -3.50
N ILE A 16 -2.05 6.07 -2.83
CA ILE A 16 -1.41 5.80 -1.53
C ILE A 16 -2.27 6.46 -0.45
N CYS A 17 -2.86 5.66 0.43
CA CYS A 17 -3.62 6.15 1.58
C CYS A 17 -2.69 6.27 2.77
N GLY A 18 -2.33 7.51 3.12
CA GLY A 18 -1.36 7.83 4.14
C GLY A 18 0.01 8.15 3.56
N TYR A 19 0.47 9.39 3.80
CA TYR A 19 1.75 9.86 3.27
C TYR A 19 2.77 10.14 4.38
N GLY A 20 2.78 9.25 5.39
CA GLY A 20 3.84 9.18 6.37
C GLY A 20 5.10 8.57 5.77
N ARG A 21 6.00 8.10 6.62
CA ARG A 21 7.29 7.54 6.19
C ARG A 21 7.12 6.39 5.18
N CYS A 22 6.22 5.47 5.46
CA CYS A 22 5.96 4.32 4.58
C CYS A 22 5.44 4.77 3.22
N GLY A 23 4.45 5.65 3.20
CA GLY A 23 3.88 6.18 1.95
C GLY A 23 4.90 6.95 1.13
N GLN A 24 5.75 7.75 1.78
CA GLN A 24 6.82 8.48 1.11
C GLN A 24 7.85 7.54 0.49
N ASN A 25 8.26 6.50 1.22
CA ASN A 25 9.20 5.50 0.69
C ASN A 25 8.61 4.78 -0.52
N LEU A 26 7.34 4.40 -0.44
CA LEU A 26 6.63 3.78 -1.56
C LEU A 26 6.60 4.72 -2.78
N ALA A 27 6.29 6.00 -2.55
CA ALA A 27 6.26 7.00 -3.62
C ALA A 27 7.61 7.14 -4.32
N ARG A 28 8.72 7.13 -3.57
CA ARG A 28 10.09 7.21 -4.16
C ARG A 28 10.36 6.01 -5.06
N ILE A 29 9.96 4.82 -4.65
CA ILE A 29 10.14 3.61 -5.45
C ILE A 29 9.29 3.68 -6.73
N LEU A 30 8.04 4.11 -6.62
CA LEU A 30 7.16 4.26 -7.77
C LEU A 30 7.70 5.29 -8.77
N GLU A 31 8.20 6.42 -8.28
CA GLU A 31 8.83 7.44 -9.13
C GLU A 31 10.04 6.88 -9.89
N ARG A 32 10.89 6.13 -9.19
CA ARG A 32 12.06 5.49 -9.80
C ARG A 32 11.67 4.57 -10.95
N GLU A 33 10.56 3.86 -10.82
CA GLU A 33 10.08 2.93 -11.83
C GLU A 33 9.17 3.59 -12.87
N GLY A 34 8.99 4.91 -12.80
CA GLY A 34 8.15 5.65 -13.74
C GLY A 34 6.66 5.40 -13.56
N ILE A 35 6.24 4.94 -12.39
CA ILE A 35 4.84 4.65 -12.09
C ILE A 35 4.21 5.86 -11.41
N PRO A 36 3.15 6.46 -11.97
CA PRO A 36 2.50 7.59 -11.34
C PRO A 36 1.78 7.18 -10.05
N TYR A 37 1.72 8.09 -9.11
CA TYR A 37 0.98 7.89 -7.86
C TYR A 37 0.22 9.15 -7.47
N MET A 38 -0.78 8.97 -6.63
CA MET A 38 -1.51 10.03 -5.97
C MET A 38 -1.72 9.63 -4.52
N ALA A 39 -1.21 10.41 -3.58
CA ALA A 39 -1.37 10.12 -2.16
C ALA A 39 -2.51 10.95 -1.55
N LEU A 40 -3.20 10.36 -0.58
CA LEU A 40 -4.19 11.02 0.27
C LEU A 40 -3.66 11.09 1.68
N ASP A 41 -3.76 12.23 2.33
CA ASP A 41 -3.41 12.38 3.74
C ASP A 41 -4.32 13.38 4.44
N LEU A 42 -4.63 13.12 5.70
CA LEU A 42 -5.47 13.98 6.54
C LEU A 42 -4.71 15.10 7.25
N ASP A 43 -3.38 15.02 7.27
CA ASP A 43 -2.55 16.01 7.93
C ASP A 43 -2.26 17.17 6.98
N PRO A 44 -2.85 18.35 7.19
CA PRO A 44 -2.66 19.48 6.28
C PRO A 44 -1.21 19.97 6.23
N ASP A 45 -0.45 19.85 7.33
CA ASP A 45 0.96 20.23 7.34
C ASP A 45 1.80 19.30 6.48
N ARG A 46 1.53 18.00 6.59
CA ARG A 46 2.21 16.99 5.77
C ARG A 46 1.91 17.20 4.28
N VAL A 47 0.66 17.48 3.95
CA VAL A 47 0.25 17.76 2.56
C VAL A 47 0.97 19.01 2.03
N ARG A 48 1.04 20.08 2.82
CA ARG A 48 1.74 21.32 2.41
C ARG A 48 3.21 21.07 2.15
N GLN A 49 3.88 20.37 3.06
CA GLN A 49 5.32 20.07 2.93
C GLN A 49 5.58 19.20 1.70
N ALA A 50 4.78 18.17 1.49
CA ALA A 50 4.92 17.26 0.36
C ALA A 50 4.65 17.98 -0.96
N THR A 51 3.61 18.79 -1.02
CA THR A 51 3.27 19.57 -2.21
C THR A 51 4.38 20.56 -2.54
N ALA A 52 4.95 21.23 -1.53
CA ALA A 52 6.07 22.16 -1.73
C ALA A 52 7.32 21.44 -2.27
N ALA A 53 7.50 20.16 -1.90
CA ALA A 53 8.58 19.32 -2.40
C ALA A 53 8.32 18.75 -3.82
N GLY A 54 7.15 19.02 -4.38
CA GLY A 54 6.77 18.53 -5.72
C GLY A 54 6.08 17.17 -5.73
N ASP A 55 5.73 16.63 -4.57
CA ASP A 55 5.06 15.33 -4.47
C ASP A 55 3.58 15.43 -4.82
N SER A 56 3.02 14.34 -5.34
CA SER A 56 1.60 14.26 -5.73
C SER A 56 0.75 13.83 -4.53
N VAL A 57 0.39 14.78 -3.69
CA VAL A 57 -0.38 14.53 -2.47
C VAL A 57 -1.60 15.46 -2.44
N VAL A 58 -2.72 14.92 -2.02
CA VAL A 58 -3.99 15.64 -1.86
C VAL A 58 -4.44 15.53 -0.41
N PHE A 59 -4.92 16.64 0.15
CA PHE A 59 -5.60 16.60 1.44
C PHE A 59 -6.95 15.91 1.27
N GLY A 60 -7.20 14.88 2.06
CA GLY A 60 -8.48 14.20 2.00
C GLY A 60 -8.54 13.01 2.93
N ASP A 61 -9.79 12.69 3.30
CA ASP A 61 -10.11 11.54 4.12
C ASP A 61 -10.46 10.36 3.21
N ALA A 62 -9.67 9.31 3.24
CA ALA A 62 -9.89 8.09 2.46
C ALA A 62 -11.18 7.34 2.87
N ALA A 63 -11.84 7.75 3.96
CA ALA A 63 -13.17 7.26 4.31
C ALA A 63 -14.29 7.95 3.52
N ARG A 64 -13.98 8.99 2.76
CA ARG A 64 -14.98 9.81 2.03
C ARG A 64 -14.84 9.64 0.53
N LEU A 65 -15.98 9.48 -0.14
CA LEU A 65 -16.04 9.32 -1.59
C LEU A 65 -15.39 10.48 -2.35
N GLN A 66 -15.56 11.72 -1.88
CA GLN A 66 -14.99 12.89 -2.54
C GLN A 66 -13.46 12.80 -2.67
N ALA A 67 -12.77 12.28 -1.64
CA ALA A 67 -11.32 12.07 -1.70
C ALA A 67 -10.95 11.06 -2.77
N TRP A 68 -11.70 9.99 -2.90
CA TRP A 68 -11.47 8.96 -3.92
C TRP A 68 -11.68 9.49 -5.33
N MET A 69 -12.71 10.30 -5.53
CA MET A 69 -12.94 10.95 -6.82
C MET A 69 -11.80 11.89 -7.18
N ALA A 70 -11.34 12.69 -6.22
CA ALA A 70 -10.19 13.58 -6.41
C ALA A 70 -8.91 12.82 -6.71
N ALA A 71 -8.73 11.63 -6.13
CA ALA A 71 -7.56 10.79 -6.36
C ALA A 71 -7.67 9.93 -7.63
N GLY A 72 -8.80 9.93 -8.31
CA GLY A 72 -9.00 9.19 -9.56
C GLY A 72 -9.13 7.69 -9.39
N LEU A 73 -9.89 7.25 -8.39
CA LEU A 73 -10.03 5.83 -8.06
C LEU A 73 -10.41 4.96 -9.25
N ALA A 74 -11.37 5.38 -10.07
CA ALA A 74 -11.86 4.58 -11.19
C ALA A 74 -10.77 4.30 -12.25
N ARG A 75 -9.71 5.11 -12.29
CA ARG A 75 -8.61 5.01 -13.25
C ARG A 75 -7.34 4.46 -12.63
N ALA A 76 -7.35 4.14 -11.34
CA ALA A 76 -6.18 3.67 -10.62
C ALA A 76 -5.88 2.20 -10.93
N SER A 77 -4.60 1.85 -10.86
CA SER A 77 -4.13 0.46 -11.00
C SER A 77 -4.18 -0.31 -9.69
N ALA A 78 -3.98 0.38 -8.57
CA ALA A 78 -3.98 -0.21 -7.24
C ALA A 78 -4.17 0.85 -6.17
N VAL A 79 -4.60 0.41 -5.00
CA VAL A 79 -4.69 1.24 -3.80
C VAL A 79 -3.82 0.58 -2.72
N VAL A 80 -2.98 1.36 -2.05
CA VAL A 80 -2.13 0.89 -0.96
C VAL A 80 -2.46 1.67 0.31
N VAL A 81 -2.90 0.96 1.34
CA VAL A 81 -3.17 1.55 2.65
C VAL A 81 -1.91 1.40 3.50
N THR A 82 -1.28 2.52 3.82
CA THR A 82 0.01 2.54 4.53
C THR A 82 -0.10 2.80 6.03
N TYR A 83 -1.21 3.35 6.50
CA TYR A 83 -1.41 3.58 7.92
C TYR A 83 -1.86 2.30 8.64
N LEU A 84 -1.45 2.17 9.92
CA LEU A 84 -1.71 0.98 10.74
C LEU A 84 -3.02 1.13 11.52
N ASP A 85 -4.13 1.30 10.82
CA ASP A 85 -5.45 1.50 11.40
C ASP A 85 -6.44 0.54 10.72
N VAL A 86 -6.79 -0.54 11.40
CA VAL A 86 -7.67 -1.56 10.83
C VAL A 86 -9.08 -1.02 10.55
N PRO A 87 -9.74 -0.27 11.45
CA PRO A 87 -11.03 0.33 11.12
C PRO A 87 -10.97 1.25 9.89
N GLY A 88 -9.93 2.05 9.76
CA GLY A 88 -9.70 2.90 8.59
C GLY A 88 -9.50 2.09 7.33
N ALA A 89 -8.70 1.03 7.39
CA ALA A 89 -8.50 0.14 6.26
C ALA A 89 -9.80 -0.54 5.81
N LEU A 90 -10.64 -0.96 6.74
CA LEU A 90 -11.94 -1.55 6.42
C LEU A 90 -12.86 -0.55 5.70
N LYS A 91 -12.83 0.73 6.07
CA LYS A 91 -13.57 1.79 5.37
C LYS A 91 -13.06 1.98 3.94
N VAL A 92 -11.75 1.98 3.75
CA VAL A 92 -11.13 2.04 2.42
C VAL A 92 -11.61 0.87 1.56
N LEU A 93 -11.56 -0.35 2.11
CA LEU A 93 -11.99 -1.55 1.40
C LEU A 93 -13.47 -1.48 1.01
N ALA A 94 -14.33 -0.99 1.90
CA ALA A 94 -15.74 -0.83 1.62
C ALA A 94 -15.98 0.18 0.48
N ASN A 95 -15.28 1.32 0.51
CA ASN A 95 -15.41 2.35 -0.52
C ASN A 95 -14.90 1.86 -1.89
N THR A 96 -13.76 1.19 -1.92
CA THR A 96 -13.20 0.68 -3.18
C THR A 96 -14.08 -0.42 -3.76
N ARG A 97 -14.61 -1.30 -2.94
CA ARG A 97 -15.52 -2.36 -3.39
C ARG A 97 -16.81 -1.78 -3.98
N ALA A 98 -17.34 -0.72 -3.39
CA ALA A 98 -18.56 -0.08 -3.85
C ALA A 98 -18.38 0.70 -5.16
N HIS A 99 -17.23 1.35 -5.35
CA HIS A 99 -17.04 2.31 -6.44
C HIS A 99 -16.04 1.87 -7.52
N ALA A 100 -15.14 0.96 -7.21
CA ALA A 100 -14.14 0.45 -8.17
C ALA A 100 -13.71 -0.96 -7.76
N PRO A 101 -14.61 -1.96 -7.83
CA PRO A 101 -14.31 -3.32 -7.35
C PRO A 101 -13.18 -4.01 -8.12
N GLN A 102 -12.85 -3.53 -9.31
CA GLN A 102 -11.75 -4.05 -10.12
C GLN A 102 -10.38 -3.59 -9.65
N VAL A 103 -10.30 -2.52 -8.82
CA VAL A 103 -9.01 -1.97 -8.37
C VAL A 103 -8.56 -2.74 -7.13
N PRO A 104 -7.40 -3.41 -7.19
CA PRO A 104 -6.90 -4.17 -6.04
C PRO A 104 -6.41 -3.25 -4.92
N VAL A 105 -6.66 -3.68 -3.68
CA VAL A 105 -6.25 -2.94 -2.49
C VAL A 105 -5.27 -3.77 -1.69
N ILE A 106 -4.11 -3.19 -1.38
CA ILE A 106 -3.09 -3.76 -0.51
C ILE A 106 -3.18 -3.04 0.83
N VAL A 107 -3.20 -3.80 1.92
CA VAL A 107 -3.31 -3.26 3.27
C VAL A 107 -2.06 -3.63 4.08
N ARG A 108 -1.39 -2.62 4.62
CA ARG A 108 -0.29 -2.81 5.57
C ARG A 108 -0.87 -2.97 6.96
N THR A 109 -0.42 -3.99 7.70
CA THR A 109 -0.78 -4.20 9.10
C THR A 109 0.45 -4.34 9.97
N GLN A 110 0.29 -4.15 11.28
CA GLN A 110 1.38 -4.36 12.22
C GLN A 110 1.72 -5.84 12.35
N ASP A 111 0.69 -6.68 12.47
CA ASP A 111 0.82 -8.14 12.61
C ASP A 111 -0.28 -8.85 11.81
N ASP A 112 -0.40 -10.17 11.99
CA ASP A 112 -1.36 -10.99 11.26
C ASP A 112 -2.71 -11.17 12.00
N ARG A 113 -2.94 -10.40 13.06
CA ARG A 113 -4.13 -10.55 13.93
C ARG A 113 -5.43 -10.37 13.17
N ASP A 114 -5.51 -9.41 12.26
CA ASP A 114 -6.70 -9.08 11.49
C ASP A 114 -6.64 -9.54 10.04
N LEU A 115 -5.75 -10.46 9.72
CA LEU A 115 -5.51 -10.94 8.35
C LEU A 115 -6.79 -11.47 7.70
N GLU A 116 -7.47 -12.41 8.34
CA GLU A 116 -8.68 -13.01 7.79
C GLU A 116 -9.80 -11.99 7.62
N ARG A 117 -9.94 -11.09 8.58
CA ARG A 117 -10.95 -10.03 8.54
C ARG A 117 -10.75 -9.10 7.36
N LEU A 118 -9.50 -8.69 7.10
CA LEU A 118 -9.16 -7.81 5.99
C LEU A 118 -9.31 -8.53 4.64
N GLN A 119 -8.92 -9.79 4.56
CA GLN A 119 -9.11 -10.59 3.37
C GLN A 119 -10.59 -10.78 3.06
N ALA A 120 -11.41 -11.07 4.06
CA ALA A 120 -12.85 -11.20 3.91
C ALA A 120 -13.50 -9.89 3.46
N ALA A 121 -12.96 -8.75 3.87
CA ALA A 121 -13.42 -7.42 3.46
C ALA A 121 -13.00 -7.03 2.04
N GLY A 122 -12.19 -7.85 1.36
CA GLY A 122 -11.83 -7.65 -0.03
C GLY A 122 -10.40 -7.20 -0.29
N ALA A 123 -9.50 -7.22 0.71
CA ALA A 123 -8.10 -6.91 0.47
C ALA A 123 -7.49 -7.94 -0.49
N ALA A 124 -6.87 -7.46 -1.56
CA ALA A 124 -6.14 -8.32 -2.50
C ALA A 124 -4.91 -8.90 -1.83
N GLU A 125 -4.26 -8.10 -1.00
CA GLU A 125 -3.10 -8.49 -0.20
C GLU A 125 -3.12 -7.80 1.15
N VAL A 126 -2.66 -8.52 2.18
CA VAL A 126 -2.37 -7.94 3.49
C VAL A 126 -0.90 -8.19 3.78
N VAL A 127 -0.16 -7.13 4.12
CA VAL A 127 1.27 -7.22 4.40
C VAL A 127 1.48 -7.00 5.90
N PRO A 128 1.67 -8.08 6.70
CA PRO A 128 1.90 -7.97 8.14
C PRO A 128 3.37 -7.62 8.40
N GLU A 129 3.62 -6.40 8.81
CA GLU A 129 4.95 -5.81 8.92
C GLU A 129 5.86 -6.58 9.87
N ALA A 130 5.34 -7.02 11.03
CA ALA A 130 6.13 -7.75 12.01
C ALA A 130 6.64 -9.09 11.47
N ILE A 131 5.79 -9.82 10.73
CA ILE A 131 6.17 -11.09 10.12
C ILE A 131 7.16 -10.87 8.98
N GLU A 132 6.89 -9.91 8.11
CA GLU A 132 7.77 -9.58 6.99
C GLU A 132 9.15 -9.13 7.48
N GLY A 133 9.20 -8.32 8.55
CA GLY A 133 10.46 -7.94 9.17
C GLY A 133 11.23 -9.13 9.73
N SER A 134 10.53 -10.07 10.36
CA SER A 134 11.15 -11.30 10.89
C SER A 134 11.71 -12.18 9.77
N LEU A 135 10.98 -12.29 8.66
CA LEU A 135 11.45 -13.06 7.49
C LEU A 135 12.69 -12.40 6.88
N MET A 136 12.74 -11.09 6.84
CA MET A 136 13.91 -10.37 6.35
C MET A 136 15.12 -10.61 7.26
N LEU A 137 14.95 -10.55 8.59
CA LEU A 137 16.01 -10.87 9.55
C LEU A 137 16.51 -12.30 9.36
N ALA A 138 15.58 -13.25 9.22
CA ALA A 138 15.92 -14.65 9.00
C ALA A 138 16.71 -14.84 7.71
N SER A 139 16.30 -14.17 6.62
CA SER A 139 16.98 -14.28 5.34
C SER A 139 18.42 -13.78 5.41
N HIS A 140 18.66 -12.66 6.10
CA HIS A 140 20.01 -12.13 6.32
C HIS A 140 20.84 -13.09 7.18
N ALA A 141 20.26 -13.60 8.26
CA ALA A 141 20.97 -14.54 9.14
C ALA A 141 21.38 -15.82 8.39
N LEU A 142 20.46 -16.38 7.60
CA LEU A 142 20.76 -17.57 6.80
C LEU A 142 21.87 -17.31 5.79
N ALA A 143 21.84 -16.17 5.10
CA ALA A 143 22.88 -15.81 4.16
C ALA A 143 24.26 -15.67 4.84
N LEU A 144 24.29 -15.05 6.02
CA LEU A 144 25.54 -14.85 6.78
C LEU A 144 26.17 -16.16 7.25
N VAL A 145 25.35 -17.17 7.52
CA VAL A 145 25.89 -18.49 7.92
C VAL A 145 26.10 -19.43 6.74
N GLY A 146 26.04 -18.92 5.52
CA GLY A 146 26.44 -19.63 4.31
C GLY A 146 25.35 -20.41 3.60
N VAL A 147 24.07 -20.20 3.94
CA VAL A 147 22.98 -20.84 3.20
C VAL A 147 22.90 -20.21 1.80
N PRO A 148 22.87 -21.00 0.72
CA PRO A 148 22.77 -20.45 -0.64
C PRO A 148 21.51 -19.60 -0.83
N MET A 149 21.63 -18.51 -1.59
CA MET A 149 20.55 -17.56 -1.79
C MET A 149 19.28 -18.22 -2.33
N ARG A 150 19.41 -19.17 -3.25
CA ARG A 150 18.28 -19.95 -3.78
C ARG A 150 17.46 -20.61 -2.67
N ARG A 151 18.16 -21.19 -1.68
CA ARG A 151 17.52 -21.84 -0.55
C ARG A 151 16.90 -20.83 0.42
N VAL A 152 17.57 -19.69 0.64
CA VAL A 152 17.04 -18.61 1.47
C VAL A 152 15.70 -18.13 0.92
N ILE A 153 15.61 -17.88 -0.37
CA ILE A 153 14.38 -17.46 -1.03
C ILE A 153 13.27 -18.48 -0.84
N ARG A 154 13.57 -19.77 -1.01
CA ARG A 154 12.61 -20.86 -0.84
C ARG A 154 12.08 -20.93 0.60
N VAL A 155 12.96 -20.82 1.58
CA VAL A 155 12.56 -20.85 3.00
C VAL A 155 11.62 -19.69 3.32
N VAL A 156 11.93 -18.48 2.82
CA VAL A 156 11.10 -17.30 3.03
C VAL A 156 9.73 -17.49 2.38
N GLN A 157 9.68 -17.99 1.15
CA GLN A 157 8.41 -18.25 0.47
C GLN A 157 7.58 -19.30 1.20
N ASP A 158 8.19 -20.39 1.65
CA ASP A 158 7.50 -21.44 2.39
C ASP A 158 6.89 -20.90 3.70
N GLN A 159 7.62 -20.02 4.39
CA GLN A 159 7.12 -19.40 5.62
C GLN A 159 5.95 -18.44 5.34
N ARG A 160 6.00 -17.68 4.25
CA ARG A 160 4.87 -16.85 3.85
C ARG A 160 3.65 -17.67 3.53
N ASP A 161 3.80 -18.73 2.74
CA ASP A 161 2.71 -19.62 2.36
C ASP A 161 2.06 -20.29 3.57
N ALA A 162 2.84 -20.59 4.60
CA ALA A 162 2.35 -21.22 5.82
C ALA A 162 1.58 -20.25 6.72
N ARG A 163 1.87 -18.95 6.66
CA ARG A 163 1.27 -17.96 7.55
C ARG A 163 0.17 -17.13 6.92
N TYR A 164 0.34 -16.73 5.66
CA TYR A 164 -0.64 -15.93 4.95
C TYR A 164 -0.43 -16.09 3.45
N ASN A 165 -1.54 -16.11 2.73
CA ASN A 165 -1.51 -16.21 1.28
C ASN A 165 -1.29 -14.82 0.69
N LEU A 166 -0.04 -14.42 0.54
CA LEU A 166 0.28 -13.34 -0.38
C LEU A 166 -0.02 -13.80 -1.80
N LEU A 167 -0.07 -12.88 -2.74
CA LEU A 167 -0.30 -13.19 -4.15
C LEU A 167 0.50 -14.42 -4.54
N ARG A 168 -0.20 -15.50 -4.83
CA ARG A 168 0.38 -16.83 -5.02
C ARG A 168 1.40 -16.80 -6.16
N GLY A 169 2.63 -17.21 -5.85
CA GLY A 169 3.69 -17.33 -6.82
C GLY A 169 4.45 -16.06 -7.15
N TYR A 170 4.16 -14.96 -6.48
CA TYR A 170 4.86 -13.69 -6.74
C TYR A 170 6.19 -13.56 -6.00
N PHE A 171 6.34 -14.24 -4.88
CA PHE A 171 7.55 -14.08 -4.07
C PHE A 171 8.12 -15.41 -3.67
#